data_a44b52637c80a58ee9467b90457d499a
#
_entry.id   a44b52637c80a58ee9467b90457d499a
#
_cell.length_a   1.000
_cell.length_b   1.000
_cell.length_c   1.000
_cell.angle_alpha   90.00
_cell.angle_beta   90.00
_cell.angle_gamma   90.00
#
_symmetry.space_group_name_H-M   'P 1'
#
loop_
_entity.id
_entity.type
_entity.pdbx_description
1 polymer ?
#
loop_
_entity_poly.entity_id
_entity_poly.type
_entity_poly.pdbx_seq_one_letter_code
_entity_poly.pdbx_strand_id
1 'polypeptide(L)'
;KIQFIPKGLVVPKEGLASTWSERHVAHVAGHGTFGLSDGLITSKGIAHRCGSVVTDAAFKPSARAYSSPFEYCLFKSEGSCGRCIERCPCGAIGPDGHDKEKCRQYMFVAQLDWTKKPGYIGNYSGCGLCQTKVPCEARIPRRGRAIAEPAVVGLKARD
;
A
#
# COMPACT_ATOMS: atom_id res chain seq x y z
N LYS A 1 1.76 -29.39 -7.69
CA LYS A 1 0.94 -28.64 -8.67
C LYS A 1 0.82 -27.20 -8.19
N ILE A 2 1.09 -26.22 -9.03
CA ILE A 2 0.90 -24.80 -8.75
C ILE A 2 -0.34 -24.35 -9.51
N GLN A 3 -1.28 -23.71 -8.83
CA GLN A 3 -2.47 -23.16 -9.45
C GLN A 3 -2.58 -21.66 -9.15
N PHE A 4 -2.91 -20.89 -10.15
CA PHE A 4 -3.32 -19.51 -9.95
C PHE A 4 -4.74 -19.49 -9.35
N ILE A 5 -5.03 -18.44 -8.61
CA ILE A 5 -6.36 -18.27 -8.00
C ILE A 5 -7.42 -18.28 -9.10
N PRO A 6 -8.40 -19.20 -9.05
CA PRO A 6 -9.45 -19.27 -10.06
C PRO A 6 -10.24 -17.96 -10.14
N LYS A 7 -10.60 -17.53 -11.34
CA LYS A 7 -11.34 -16.28 -11.57
C LYS A 7 -12.63 -16.16 -10.73
N GLY A 8 -13.32 -17.25 -10.47
CA GLY A 8 -14.55 -17.26 -9.66
C GLY A 8 -14.33 -17.13 -8.15
N LEU A 9 -13.10 -17.22 -7.66
CA LEU A 9 -12.80 -17.11 -6.23
C LEU A 9 -12.71 -15.65 -5.76
N VAL A 10 -12.38 -14.74 -6.66
CA VAL A 10 -12.29 -13.31 -6.37
C VAL A 10 -13.61 -12.65 -6.75
N VAL A 11 -14.48 -12.42 -5.78
CA VAL A 11 -15.78 -11.77 -5.96
C VAL A 11 -15.68 -10.34 -5.42
N PRO A 12 -15.95 -9.30 -6.24
CA PRO A 12 -16.05 -7.93 -5.75
C PRO A 12 -17.16 -7.80 -4.71
N LYS A 13 -16.91 -6.99 -3.68
CA LYS A 13 -17.88 -6.61 -2.64
C LYS A 13 -18.03 -5.10 -2.61
N GLU A 14 -19.08 -4.63 -1.99
CA GLU A 14 -19.27 -3.19 -1.73
C GLU A 14 -18.07 -2.57 -1.01
N GLY A 15 -17.89 -1.27 -1.18
CA GLY A 15 -16.80 -0.52 -0.56
C GLY A 15 -15.41 -0.81 -1.14
N LEU A 16 -15.32 -1.22 -2.42
CA LEU A 16 -14.06 -1.58 -3.07
C LEU A 16 -13.29 -2.68 -2.34
N ALA A 17 -14.01 -3.66 -1.84
CA ALA A 17 -13.48 -4.88 -1.23
C ALA A 17 -13.62 -6.08 -2.16
N SER A 18 -12.99 -7.19 -1.81
CA SER A 18 -13.14 -8.48 -2.49
C SER A 18 -13.06 -9.63 -1.49
N THR A 19 -13.48 -10.80 -1.90
CA THR A 19 -13.37 -12.03 -1.09
C THR A 19 -11.93 -12.52 -0.96
N TRP A 20 -11.02 -12.03 -1.80
CA TRP A 20 -9.60 -12.35 -1.77
C TRP A 20 -8.75 -11.08 -1.79
N SER A 21 -7.82 -10.97 -0.87
CA SER A 21 -6.91 -9.84 -0.78
C SER A 21 -5.48 -10.32 -0.55
N GLU A 22 -4.60 -10.10 -1.54
CA GLU A 22 -3.20 -10.50 -1.47
C GLU A 22 -2.46 -9.91 -0.26
N ARG A 23 -2.82 -8.70 0.14
CA ARG A 23 -2.23 -8.06 1.34
C ARG A 23 -2.65 -8.76 2.64
N HIS A 24 -3.89 -9.22 2.73
CA HIS A 24 -4.36 -9.97 3.90
C HIS A 24 -3.73 -11.37 3.94
N VAL A 25 -3.61 -12.04 2.80
CA VAL A 25 -2.89 -13.32 2.69
C VAL A 25 -1.44 -13.16 3.15
N ALA A 26 -0.73 -12.14 2.66
CA ALA A 26 0.64 -11.85 3.06
C ALA A 26 0.76 -11.48 4.56
N HIS A 27 -0.21 -10.75 5.13
CA HIS A 27 -0.26 -10.47 6.56
C HIS A 27 -0.43 -11.77 7.37
N VAL A 28 -1.37 -12.62 7.02
CA VAL A 28 -1.60 -13.90 7.71
C VAL A 28 -0.38 -14.81 7.60
N ALA A 29 0.32 -14.78 6.46
CA ALA A 29 1.56 -15.52 6.23
C ALA A 29 2.78 -14.95 7.00
N GLY A 30 2.63 -13.87 7.77
CA GLY A 30 3.72 -13.33 8.59
C GLY A 30 4.65 -12.34 7.89
N HIS A 31 4.28 -11.85 6.69
CA HIS A 31 5.16 -10.96 5.92
C HIS A 31 5.15 -9.49 6.36
N GLY A 32 4.11 -9.02 7.06
CA GLY A 32 4.07 -7.64 7.49
C GLY A 32 2.73 -7.19 8.07
N THR A 33 2.65 -5.90 8.41
CA THR A 33 1.48 -5.25 8.99
C THR A 33 0.96 -4.10 8.12
N PHE A 34 -0.30 -3.71 8.30
CA PHE A 34 -0.92 -2.67 7.48
C PHE A 34 -0.45 -1.27 7.88
N GLY A 35 -0.26 -0.41 6.89
CA GLY A 35 -0.11 1.03 7.06
C GLY A 35 -1.42 1.78 7.03
N LEU A 36 -1.39 3.07 7.39
CA LEU A 36 -2.54 3.98 7.33
C LEU A 36 -3.16 4.05 5.91
N SER A 37 -2.33 3.87 4.88
CA SER A 37 -2.73 3.87 3.46
C SER A 37 -3.25 2.51 2.96
N ASP A 38 -3.59 1.59 3.84
CA ASP A 38 -3.94 0.19 3.54
C ASP A 38 -2.85 -0.62 2.82
N GLY A 39 -1.66 -0.07 2.63
CA GLY A 39 -0.51 -0.82 2.12
C GLY A 39 0.07 -1.74 3.19
N LEU A 40 0.70 -2.84 2.78
CA LEU A 40 1.37 -3.76 3.69
C LEU A 40 2.83 -3.35 3.88
N ILE A 41 3.25 -3.09 5.11
CA ILE A 41 4.64 -2.80 5.46
C ILE A 41 5.31 -4.12 5.81
N THR A 42 6.28 -4.52 4.99
CA THR A 42 7.10 -5.71 5.19
C THR A 42 8.51 -5.33 5.66
N SER A 43 9.38 -6.30 5.90
CA SER A 43 10.81 -6.05 6.14
C SER A 43 11.49 -5.28 5.00
N LYS A 44 10.91 -5.30 3.80
CA LYS A 44 11.36 -4.56 2.61
C LYS A 44 10.55 -3.29 2.35
N GLY A 45 9.73 -2.87 3.31
CA GLY A 45 8.91 -1.68 3.22
C GLY A 45 7.54 -1.88 2.61
N ILE A 46 6.90 -0.78 2.19
CA ILE A 46 5.51 -0.74 1.68
C ILE A 46 5.44 -0.61 0.14
N ALA A 47 6.54 -0.19 -0.51
CA ALA A 47 6.59 0.06 -1.95
C ALA A 47 6.73 -1.24 -2.77
N HIS A 48 5.76 -2.13 -2.67
CA HIS A 48 5.74 -3.42 -3.38
C HIS A 48 4.32 -3.84 -3.77
N ARG A 49 4.24 -4.98 -4.45
CA ARG A 49 2.99 -5.72 -4.69
C ARG A 49 3.11 -7.11 -4.09
N CYS A 50 2.00 -7.62 -3.57
CA CYS A 50 1.87 -8.99 -3.09
C CYS A 50 1.17 -9.83 -4.15
N GLY A 51 1.53 -11.11 -4.19
CA GLY A 51 0.84 -12.13 -4.96
C GLY A 51 0.92 -13.44 -4.20
N SER A 52 -0.06 -14.31 -4.39
CA SER A 52 -0.09 -15.65 -3.79
C SER A 52 -0.27 -16.72 -4.84
N VAL A 53 0.22 -17.90 -4.53
CA VAL A 53 0.01 -19.11 -5.31
C VAL A 53 -0.54 -20.20 -4.38
N VAL A 54 -1.46 -21.00 -4.89
CA VAL A 54 -1.97 -22.17 -4.20
C VAL A 54 -1.20 -23.39 -4.67
N THR A 55 -0.75 -24.23 -3.74
CA THR A 55 0.02 -25.42 -4.01
C THR A 55 -0.37 -26.54 -3.03
N ASP A 56 -0.16 -27.78 -3.45
CA ASP A 56 -0.28 -28.98 -2.63
C ASP A 56 1.02 -29.34 -1.89
N ALA A 57 2.09 -28.55 -2.07
CA ALA A 57 3.33 -28.73 -1.34
C ALA A 57 3.16 -28.39 0.16
N ALA A 58 3.70 -29.24 1.01
CA ALA A 58 3.71 -29.02 2.45
C ALA A 58 4.88 -28.09 2.82
N PHE A 59 4.57 -26.96 3.46
CA PHE A 59 5.54 -26.03 3.99
C PHE A 59 5.41 -25.90 5.51
N LYS A 60 6.53 -25.72 6.19
CA LYS A 60 6.52 -25.35 7.60
C LYS A 60 6.07 -23.91 7.74
N PRO A 61 5.03 -23.60 8.52
CA PRO A 61 4.59 -22.24 8.75
C PRO A 61 5.71 -21.37 9.37
N SER A 62 5.86 -20.14 8.89
CA SER A 62 6.75 -19.15 9.50
C SER A 62 6.07 -18.50 10.71
N ALA A 63 6.85 -18.23 11.76
CA ALA A 63 6.36 -17.45 12.89
C ALA A 63 6.10 -16.00 12.48
N ARG A 64 5.06 -15.39 13.03
CA ARG A 64 4.80 -13.96 12.87
C ARG A 64 5.66 -13.17 13.86
N ALA A 65 6.31 -12.12 13.39
CA ALA A 65 7.14 -11.24 14.21
C ALA A 65 6.37 -10.03 14.77
N TYR A 66 5.04 -10.06 14.74
CA TYR A 66 4.16 -8.97 15.21
C TYR A 66 2.91 -9.52 15.88
N SER A 67 2.35 -8.74 16.79
CA SER A 67 1.14 -9.04 17.57
C SER A 67 -0.08 -8.21 17.11
N SER A 68 0.17 -7.06 16.47
CA SER A 68 -0.88 -6.16 16.01
C SER A 68 -0.88 -6.03 14.48
N PRO A 69 -2.06 -5.95 13.84
CA PRO A 69 -2.16 -5.76 12.39
C PRO A 69 -1.57 -4.43 11.89
N PHE A 70 -1.29 -3.46 12.78
CA PHE A 70 -0.76 -2.14 12.45
C PHE A 70 0.60 -1.85 13.11
N GLU A 71 1.27 -2.85 13.65
CA GLU A 71 2.45 -2.68 14.49
C GLU A 71 3.59 -1.91 13.82
N TYR A 72 3.78 -2.07 12.52
CA TYR A 72 4.86 -1.42 11.77
C TYR A 72 4.51 0.00 11.29
N CYS A 73 3.27 0.42 11.42
CA CYS A 73 2.84 1.77 11.06
C CYS A 73 3.00 2.74 12.22
N LEU A 74 3.97 3.63 12.18
CA LEU A 74 4.20 4.61 13.26
C LEU A 74 2.98 5.49 13.55
N PHE A 75 2.15 5.80 12.55
CA PHE A 75 0.91 6.55 12.79
C PHE A 75 -0.09 5.75 13.61
N LYS A 76 -0.37 4.51 13.20
CA LYS A 76 -1.37 3.66 13.88
C LYS A 76 -0.89 3.14 15.23
N SER A 77 0.42 2.90 15.41
CA SER A 77 0.98 2.36 16.64
C SER A 77 1.40 3.43 17.65
N GLU A 78 1.79 4.65 17.21
CA GLU A 78 2.40 5.67 18.06
C GLU A 78 1.86 7.09 17.80
N GLY A 79 1.07 7.31 16.76
CA GLY A 79 0.62 8.66 16.37
C GLY A 79 1.73 9.57 15.84
N SER A 80 2.93 9.04 15.58
CA SER A 80 4.15 9.83 15.35
C SER A 80 4.50 10.05 13.88
N CYS A 81 3.66 9.63 12.93
CA CYS A 81 3.86 9.78 11.50
C CYS A 81 2.57 10.31 10.85
N GLY A 82 2.62 10.64 9.59
CA GLY A 82 1.49 11.14 8.79
C GLY A 82 1.91 11.38 7.36
N ARG A 83 3.14 11.00 7.01
CA ARG A 83 3.74 11.31 5.70
C ARG A 83 2.94 10.84 4.50
N CYS A 84 2.22 9.73 4.61
CA CYS A 84 1.33 9.27 3.54
C CYS A 84 0.09 10.18 3.39
N ILE A 85 -0.36 10.85 4.46
CA ILE A 85 -1.44 11.86 4.40
C ILE A 85 -0.96 13.05 3.57
N GLU A 86 0.18 13.62 3.92
CA GLU A 86 0.77 14.78 3.24
C GLU A 86 1.07 14.52 1.77
N ARG A 87 1.42 13.27 1.44
CA ARG A 87 1.74 12.86 0.08
C ARG A 87 0.54 12.46 -0.77
N CYS A 88 -0.64 12.39 -0.19
CA CYS A 88 -1.85 12.04 -0.93
C CYS A 88 -2.37 13.23 -1.73
N PRO A 89 -2.26 13.24 -3.07
CA PRO A 89 -2.59 14.41 -3.88
C PRO A 89 -4.08 14.75 -3.92
N CYS A 90 -4.93 13.77 -3.59
CA CYS A 90 -6.37 13.96 -3.55
C CYS A 90 -6.95 13.99 -2.12
N GLY A 91 -6.09 13.89 -1.09
CA GLY A 91 -6.54 13.85 0.29
C GLY A 91 -7.41 12.63 0.64
N ALA A 92 -7.20 11.51 -0.05
CA ALA A 92 -7.91 10.26 0.23
C ALA A 92 -7.36 9.53 1.48
N ILE A 93 -6.21 9.94 1.98
CA ILE A 93 -5.65 9.41 3.23
C ILE A 93 -5.76 10.49 4.27
N GLY A 94 -6.45 10.19 5.36
CA GLY A 94 -6.65 11.06 6.52
C GLY A 94 -6.31 10.35 7.83
N PRO A 95 -6.45 11.03 8.97
CA PRO A 95 -6.22 10.42 10.29
C PRO A 95 -7.07 9.18 10.54
N ASP A 96 -8.29 9.15 10.02
CA ASP A 96 -9.24 8.06 10.20
C ASP A 96 -8.94 6.85 9.31
N GLY A 97 -8.16 7.03 8.23
CA GLY A 97 -7.78 5.95 7.34
C GLY A 97 -7.73 6.35 5.87
N HIS A 98 -8.08 5.41 4.99
CA HIS A 98 -8.00 5.53 3.55
C HIS A 98 -9.38 5.48 2.90
N ASP A 99 -9.82 6.60 2.35
CA ASP A 99 -11.01 6.70 1.49
C ASP A 99 -10.66 6.11 0.11
N LYS A 100 -11.07 4.86 -0.07
CA LYS A 100 -10.79 4.11 -1.32
C LYS A 100 -11.52 4.69 -2.51
N GLU A 101 -12.73 5.22 -2.33
CA GLU A 101 -13.52 5.77 -3.42
C GLU A 101 -12.89 7.07 -3.94
N LYS A 102 -12.51 7.97 -3.04
CA LYS A 102 -11.80 9.20 -3.41
C LYS A 102 -10.46 8.90 -4.09
N CYS A 103 -9.73 7.91 -3.60
CA CYS A 103 -8.49 7.44 -4.22
C CYS A 103 -8.76 6.87 -5.62
N ARG A 104 -9.79 6.05 -5.78
CA ARG A 104 -10.19 5.47 -7.06
C ARG A 104 -10.55 6.52 -8.09
N GLN A 105 -11.38 7.49 -7.70
CA GLN A 105 -11.76 8.60 -8.57
C GLN A 105 -10.53 9.38 -9.06
N TYR A 106 -9.61 9.70 -8.17
CA TYR A 106 -8.37 10.35 -8.56
C TYR A 106 -7.55 9.52 -9.54
N MET A 107 -7.38 8.22 -9.27
CA MET A 107 -6.61 7.34 -10.13
C MET A 107 -7.21 7.19 -11.53
N PHE A 108 -8.53 7.03 -11.62
CA PHE A 108 -9.17 6.78 -12.92
C PHE A 108 -9.45 8.05 -13.71
N VAL A 109 -9.60 9.19 -13.08
CA VAL A 109 -9.88 10.48 -13.76
C VAL A 109 -8.59 11.25 -14.03
N ALA A 110 -7.77 11.48 -13.01
CA ALA A 110 -6.57 12.31 -13.15
C ALA A 110 -5.36 11.57 -13.73
N GLN A 111 -5.29 10.25 -13.61
CA GLN A 111 -4.15 9.44 -14.06
C GLN A 111 -4.34 8.80 -15.45
N LEU A 112 -5.52 8.91 -16.04
CA LEU A 112 -5.78 8.38 -17.39
C LEU A 112 -4.81 8.93 -18.45
N ASP A 113 -4.34 10.16 -18.28
CA ASP A 113 -3.39 10.78 -19.21
C ASP A 113 -2.00 10.12 -19.19
N TRP A 114 -1.63 9.47 -18.09
CA TRP A 114 -0.36 8.74 -18.01
C TRP A 114 -0.33 7.52 -18.92
N THR A 115 -1.46 6.84 -19.08
CA THR A 115 -1.56 5.64 -19.95
C THR A 115 -1.44 6.00 -21.44
N LYS A 116 -1.67 7.26 -21.78
CA LYS A 116 -1.55 7.77 -23.15
C LYS A 116 -0.14 8.22 -23.50
N LYS A 117 0.79 8.26 -22.55
CA LYS A 117 2.17 8.71 -22.80
C LYS A 117 2.95 7.72 -23.65
N PRO A 118 3.79 8.18 -24.58
CA PRO A 118 4.66 7.30 -25.36
C PRO A 118 5.51 6.41 -24.45
N GLY A 119 5.59 5.11 -24.76
CA GLY A 119 6.35 4.15 -23.97
C GLY A 119 5.62 3.60 -22.72
N TYR A 120 4.42 4.06 -22.41
CA TYR A 120 3.61 3.43 -21.35
C TYR A 120 3.04 2.10 -21.82
N ILE A 121 3.24 1.05 -21.04
CA ILE A 121 2.73 -0.29 -21.35
C ILE A 121 1.61 -0.63 -20.37
N GLY A 122 0.40 -0.83 -20.86
CA GLY A 122 -0.76 -1.22 -20.08
C GLY A 122 -1.92 -0.21 -20.15
N ASN A 123 -3.06 -0.61 -19.61
CA ASN A 123 -4.31 0.15 -19.67
C ASN A 123 -4.67 0.83 -18.34
N TYR A 124 -3.86 0.62 -17.31
CA TYR A 124 -4.10 1.12 -15.98
C TYR A 124 -2.83 1.71 -15.38
N SER A 125 -2.95 2.84 -14.72
CA SER A 125 -1.89 3.41 -13.91
C SER A 125 -2.27 3.41 -12.43
N GLY A 126 -1.28 3.47 -11.55
CA GLY A 126 -1.47 3.60 -10.11
C GLY A 126 -0.68 4.79 -9.59
N CYS A 127 -1.24 5.52 -8.62
CA CYS A 127 -0.58 6.71 -8.07
C CYS A 127 0.70 6.35 -7.29
N GLY A 128 0.62 5.47 -6.30
CA GLY A 128 1.75 5.02 -5.48
C GLY A 128 2.39 6.08 -4.57
N LEU A 129 1.97 7.35 -4.59
CA LEU A 129 2.61 8.43 -3.83
C LEU A 129 2.55 8.22 -2.31
N CYS A 130 1.53 7.55 -1.81
CA CYS A 130 1.40 7.19 -0.40
C CYS A 130 2.37 6.07 0.06
N GLN A 131 3.08 5.44 -0.88
CA GLN A 131 4.03 4.36 -0.62
C GLN A 131 5.47 4.76 -0.92
N THR A 132 5.69 5.93 -1.51
CA THR A 132 7.02 6.43 -1.88
C THR A 132 7.36 7.71 -1.14
N LYS A 133 8.64 7.94 -0.85
CA LYS A 133 9.16 9.07 -0.04
C LYS A 133 8.49 9.16 1.34
N VAL A 134 8.19 8.00 1.92
CA VAL A 134 7.65 7.82 3.26
C VAL A 134 8.62 6.98 4.10
N PRO A 135 8.63 7.07 5.44
CA PRO A 135 9.56 6.33 6.30
C PRO A 135 9.51 4.82 6.12
N CYS A 136 8.35 4.30 5.74
CA CYS A 136 8.12 2.87 5.49
C CYS A 136 8.31 2.45 4.03
N GLU A 137 8.83 3.28 3.14
CA GLU A 137 8.98 2.95 1.71
C GLU A 137 9.76 1.64 1.49
N ALA A 138 10.98 1.53 2.04
CA ALA A 138 11.91 0.44 1.76
C ALA A 138 12.28 -0.40 3.01
N ARG A 139 11.61 -0.18 4.13
CA ARG A 139 11.91 -0.87 5.41
C ARG A 139 10.75 -0.73 6.41
N ILE A 140 10.80 -1.49 7.49
CA ILE A 140 10.00 -1.17 8.68
C ILE A 140 10.57 0.14 9.26
N PRO A 141 9.74 1.18 9.47
CA PRO A 141 10.23 2.47 9.98
C PRO A 141 10.70 2.33 11.42
N ARG A 142 11.72 3.09 11.80
CA ARG A 142 12.27 3.05 13.16
C ARG A 142 11.44 3.90 14.10
N ARG A 143 11.06 3.35 15.24
CA ARG A 143 10.40 4.05 16.35
C ARG A 143 11.32 5.11 16.95
N GLY A 144 10.75 6.17 17.50
CA GLY A 144 11.50 7.17 18.27
C GLY A 144 12.42 8.10 17.49
N ARG A 145 12.38 8.09 16.15
CA ARG A 145 13.12 9.06 15.34
C ARG A 145 12.17 10.16 14.90
N ALA A 146 12.42 11.40 15.35
CA ALA A 146 11.76 12.57 14.77
C ALA A 146 11.92 12.51 13.24
N ILE A 147 10.82 12.56 12.52
CA ILE A 147 10.85 12.58 11.05
C ILE A 147 11.35 13.99 10.69
N ALA A 148 12.57 14.08 10.13
CA ALA A 148 13.07 15.35 9.63
C ALA A 148 12.05 15.96 8.67
N GLU A 149 11.75 17.25 8.86
CA GLU A 149 10.89 17.99 7.94
C GLU A 149 11.42 17.83 6.51
N PRO A 150 10.56 17.61 5.51
CA PRO A 150 10.99 17.57 4.14
C PRO A 150 11.52 18.95 3.78
N ALA A 151 12.70 19.00 3.18
CA ALA A 151 13.11 20.18 2.45
C ALA A 151 11.98 20.53 1.47
N VAL A 152 11.39 21.72 1.62
CA VAL A 152 10.37 22.26 0.71
C VAL A 152 11.07 22.46 -0.65
N VAL A 153 10.99 21.45 -1.49
CA VAL A 153 11.37 21.60 -2.90
C VAL A 153 10.20 22.32 -3.54
N GLY A 154 10.36 23.63 -3.69
CA GLY A 154 9.42 24.48 -4.41
C GLY A 154 9.19 23.89 -5.81
N LEU A 155 8.02 23.34 -6.04
CA LEU A 155 7.54 23.06 -7.38
C LEU A 155 7.31 24.41 -8.07
N LYS A 156 8.30 24.85 -8.85
CA LYS A 156 8.06 25.90 -9.85
C LYS A 156 6.99 25.36 -10.80
N ALA A 157 5.85 26.04 -10.86
CA ALA A 157 4.89 25.86 -11.93
C ALA A 157 5.67 26.00 -13.25
N ARG A 158 5.56 25.02 -14.11
CA ARG A 158 5.99 25.16 -15.50
C ARG A 158 4.76 25.64 -16.26
N ASP A 159 4.88 26.85 -16.73
CA ASP A 159 3.98 27.45 -17.71
C ASP A 159 3.84 26.59 -18.96
#